data_88f9c5a0899050ca0e927fcaaab71bc3
#
_entry.id   88f9c5a0899050ca0e927fcaaab71bc3
#
_cell.length_a   1.000
_cell.length_b   1.000
_cell.length_c   1.000
_cell.angle_alpha   90.00
_cell.angle_beta   90.00
_cell.angle_gamma   90.00
#
_symmetry.space_group_name_H-M   'P 1'
#
loop_
_entity.id
_entity.type
_entity.pdbx_description
1 polymer ?
#
loop_
_entity_poly.entity_id
_entity_poly.type
_entity_poly.pdbx_seq_one_letter_code
_entity_poly.pdbx_strand_id
1 'polypeptide(L)'
;MGWFEQQIEKRRQTDEQLLEQSFANIASIIMGEDSAQKFLDDRIISENAIGDILKAFHYKPVEIPDSIKGFDDQLEYSLRPYGLMCRNIELPEHWYVDAYGPILAFTKKDNIPVALIPGVVSGYFFKDPDTGARIKINSRSASLFKLEAYCFYRPLPLKKLKIADLLLYMRSCISSKDISGIVIATIIATMVGALMPRLSKVLTGPVISGGRTDALIAIGISIVSITFSMQMFGSI
;
A
#
# COMPACT_ATOMS: atom_id res chain seq x y z
N MET A 1 -31.64 7.09 8.14
CA MET A 1 -31.31 6.34 9.37
C MET A 1 -32.43 6.60 10.37
N GLY A 2 -33.16 5.55 10.77
CA GLY A 2 -34.30 5.68 11.65
C GLY A 2 -33.87 5.85 13.11
N TRP A 3 -34.69 6.50 13.92
CA TRP A 3 -34.48 6.72 15.36
C TRP A 3 -34.17 5.41 16.11
N PHE A 4 -34.70 4.30 15.65
CA PHE A 4 -34.46 2.95 16.21
C PHE A 4 -33.02 2.47 15.98
N GLU A 5 -32.46 2.72 14.78
CA GLU A 5 -31.07 2.36 14.47
C GLU A 5 -30.08 3.16 15.30
N GLN A 6 -30.34 4.44 15.52
CA GLN A 6 -29.53 5.29 16.39
C GLN A 6 -29.57 4.84 17.87
N GLN A 7 -30.70 4.34 18.35
CA GLN A 7 -30.80 3.81 19.71
C GLN A 7 -30.07 2.48 19.87
N ILE A 8 -30.13 1.61 18.87
CA ILE A 8 -29.40 0.33 18.88
C ILE A 8 -27.89 0.59 18.86
N GLU A 9 -27.44 1.50 18.01
CA GLU A 9 -26.02 1.87 17.91
C GLU A 9 -25.52 2.50 19.22
N LYS A 10 -26.30 3.36 19.84
CA LYS A 10 -25.95 3.98 21.12
C LYS A 10 -25.93 2.99 22.29
N ARG A 11 -26.83 2.01 22.30
CA ARG A 11 -26.78 0.91 23.28
C ARG A 11 -25.58 0.03 23.07
N ARG A 12 -25.27 -0.33 21.82
CA ARG A 12 -24.10 -1.13 21.48
C ARG A 12 -22.79 -0.45 21.93
N GLN A 13 -22.66 0.85 21.68
CA GLN A 13 -21.49 1.62 22.14
C GLN A 13 -21.41 1.71 23.68
N THR A 14 -22.55 1.82 24.36
CA THR A 14 -22.57 1.86 25.84
C THR A 14 -22.26 0.49 26.43
N ASP A 15 -22.76 -0.59 25.84
CA ASP A 15 -22.49 -1.96 26.27
C ASP A 15 -21.02 -2.34 26.03
N GLU A 16 -20.42 -1.91 24.90
CA GLU A 16 -18.99 -2.07 24.62
C GLU A 16 -18.12 -1.31 25.64
N GLN A 17 -18.45 -0.06 25.96
CA GLN A 17 -17.73 0.72 26.97
C GLN A 17 -17.84 0.11 28.38
N LEU A 18 -19.01 -0.39 28.75
CA LEU A 18 -19.20 -1.07 30.02
C LEU A 18 -18.42 -2.40 30.09
N LEU A 19 -18.36 -3.12 28.98
CA LEU A 19 -17.61 -4.37 28.88
C LEU A 19 -16.10 -4.11 28.98
N GLU A 20 -15.59 -3.11 28.27
CA GLU A 20 -14.18 -2.67 28.35
C GLU A 20 -13.81 -2.23 29.77
N GLN A 21 -14.64 -1.41 30.42
CA GLN A 21 -14.41 -1.01 31.81
C GLN A 21 -14.45 -2.19 32.79
N SER A 22 -15.34 -3.15 32.57
CA SER A 22 -15.44 -4.35 33.43
C SER A 22 -14.21 -5.26 33.22
N PHE A 23 -13.73 -5.40 31.99
CA PHE A 23 -12.50 -6.13 31.68
C PHE A 23 -11.25 -5.45 32.25
N ALA A 24 -11.13 -4.12 32.11
CA ALA A 24 -10.05 -3.34 32.69
C ALA A 24 -10.01 -3.50 34.22
N ASN A 25 -11.18 -3.45 34.88
CA ASN A 25 -11.28 -3.64 36.32
C ASN A 25 -10.90 -5.07 36.78
N ILE A 26 -11.30 -6.11 36.02
CA ILE A 26 -10.94 -7.49 36.32
C ILE A 26 -9.45 -7.72 36.07
N ALA A 27 -8.92 -7.20 34.98
CA ALA A 27 -7.50 -7.30 34.62
C ALA A 27 -6.62 -6.54 35.64
N SER A 28 -7.05 -5.36 36.12
CA SER A 28 -6.32 -4.59 37.14
C SER A 28 -6.24 -5.30 38.49
N ILE A 29 -7.29 -6.04 38.85
CA ILE A 29 -7.32 -6.84 40.09
C ILE A 29 -6.37 -8.05 40.00
N ILE A 30 -6.22 -8.67 38.80
CA ILE A 30 -5.44 -9.90 38.62
C ILE A 30 -3.99 -9.60 38.30
N MET A 31 -3.70 -8.58 37.50
CA MET A 31 -2.37 -8.32 36.92
C MET A 31 -1.69 -7.03 37.43
N GLY A 32 -2.43 -6.17 38.18
CA GLY A 32 -2.00 -4.82 38.53
C GLY A 32 -2.39 -3.80 37.46
N GLU A 33 -2.67 -2.55 37.88
CA GLU A 33 -3.20 -1.50 36.99
C GLU A 33 -2.29 -1.21 35.78
N ASP A 34 -0.98 -1.09 36.01
CA ASP A 34 -0.03 -0.79 34.94
C ASP A 34 0.06 -1.88 33.87
N SER A 35 -0.05 -3.15 34.29
CA SER A 35 0.00 -4.28 33.35
C SER A 35 -1.28 -4.44 32.54
N ALA A 36 -2.42 -4.15 33.16
CA ALA A 36 -3.72 -4.19 32.49
C ALA A 36 -3.85 -3.07 31.45
N GLN A 37 -3.42 -1.86 31.80
CA GLN A 37 -3.41 -0.71 30.87
C GLN A 37 -2.52 -0.99 29.68
N LYS A 38 -1.31 -1.49 29.91
CA LYS A 38 -0.37 -1.85 28.85
C LYS A 38 -0.93 -2.94 27.93
N PHE A 39 -1.63 -3.93 28.48
CA PHE A 39 -2.25 -4.99 27.66
C PHE A 39 -3.37 -4.45 26.76
N LEU A 40 -4.19 -3.52 27.26
CA LEU A 40 -5.23 -2.86 26.46
C LEU A 40 -4.61 -1.97 25.37
N ASP A 41 -3.57 -1.23 25.70
CA ASP A 41 -2.87 -0.36 24.75
C ASP A 41 -2.21 -1.21 23.64
N ASP A 42 -1.52 -2.29 23.96
CA ASP A 42 -0.91 -3.22 23.01
C ASP A 42 -1.95 -3.86 22.08
N ARG A 43 -3.14 -4.18 22.61
CA ARG A 43 -4.25 -4.74 21.85
C ARG A 43 -4.80 -3.72 20.85
N ILE A 44 -5.10 -2.51 21.27
CA ILE A 44 -5.60 -1.43 20.42
C ILE A 44 -4.60 -1.12 19.29
N ILE A 45 -3.31 -1.10 19.61
CA ILE A 45 -2.26 -0.88 18.61
C ILE A 45 -2.23 -2.04 17.59
N SER A 46 -2.37 -3.28 18.05
CA SER A 46 -2.41 -4.46 17.18
C SER A 46 -3.62 -4.43 16.24
N GLU A 47 -4.80 -4.15 16.75
CA GLU A 47 -6.04 -4.02 15.97
C GLU A 47 -5.95 -2.89 14.94
N ASN A 48 -5.38 -1.75 15.31
CA ASN A 48 -5.15 -0.64 14.40
C ASN A 48 -4.17 -1.00 13.28
N ALA A 49 -3.06 -1.68 13.60
CA ALA A 49 -2.08 -2.11 12.61
C ALA A 49 -2.69 -3.12 11.62
N ILE A 50 -3.42 -4.12 12.10
CA ILE A 50 -4.15 -5.09 11.26
C ILE A 50 -5.21 -4.37 10.41
N GLY A 51 -5.96 -3.46 11.01
CA GLY A 51 -6.97 -2.64 10.32
C GLY A 51 -6.39 -1.80 9.19
N ASP A 52 -5.20 -1.23 9.37
CA ASP A 52 -4.53 -0.44 8.34
C ASP A 52 -4.01 -1.33 7.19
N ILE A 53 -3.58 -2.56 7.47
CA ILE A 53 -3.27 -3.56 6.43
C ILE A 53 -4.54 -3.90 5.62
N LEU A 54 -5.66 -4.19 6.27
CA LEU A 54 -6.93 -4.49 5.59
C LEU A 54 -7.39 -3.32 4.72
N LYS A 55 -7.30 -2.09 5.21
CA LYS A 55 -7.60 -0.88 4.44
C LYS A 55 -6.70 -0.72 3.21
N ALA A 56 -5.42 -1.10 3.30
CA ALA A 56 -4.51 -1.07 2.15
C ALA A 56 -4.93 -2.05 1.05
N PHE A 57 -5.59 -3.15 1.40
CA PHE A 57 -6.24 -4.08 0.47
C PHE A 57 -7.67 -3.68 0.08
N HIS A 58 -8.15 -2.51 0.51
CA HIS A 58 -9.52 -2.00 0.30
C HIS A 58 -10.60 -2.85 1.00
N TYR A 59 -10.26 -3.50 2.10
CA TYR A 59 -11.20 -4.20 2.96
C TYR A 59 -11.58 -3.38 4.19
N LYS A 60 -12.71 -3.71 4.79
CA LYS A 60 -13.12 -3.10 6.05
C LYS A 60 -12.38 -3.79 7.20
N PRO A 61 -11.97 -3.06 8.25
CA PRO A 61 -11.48 -3.67 9.47
C PRO A 61 -12.53 -4.62 10.06
N VAL A 62 -12.06 -5.70 10.68
CA VAL A 62 -12.90 -6.70 11.36
C VAL A 62 -12.78 -6.45 12.84
N GLU A 63 -13.91 -6.43 13.54
CA GLU A 63 -13.92 -6.38 15.01
C GLU A 63 -13.42 -7.72 15.56
N ILE A 64 -12.38 -7.68 16.38
CA ILE A 64 -11.75 -8.87 16.94
C ILE A 64 -12.38 -9.16 18.31
N PRO A 65 -12.97 -10.36 18.53
CA PRO A 65 -13.56 -10.72 19.82
C PRO A 65 -12.52 -10.74 20.95
N ASP A 66 -12.91 -10.36 22.15
CA ASP A 66 -12.04 -10.33 23.35
C ASP A 66 -11.49 -11.70 23.76
N SER A 67 -12.10 -12.78 23.29
CA SER A 67 -11.63 -14.14 23.51
C SER A 67 -10.30 -14.45 22.81
N ILE A 68 -9.96 -13.68 21.77
CA ILE A 68 -8.74 -13.87 20.95
C ILE A 68 -7.63 -12.99 21.51
N LYS A 69 -6.69 -13.58 22.24
CA LYS A 69 -5.62 -12.85 22.94
C LYS A 69 -4.28 -12.84 22.19
N GLY A 70 -4.00 -13.87 21.40
CA GLY A 70 -2.74 -13.99 20.65
C GLY A 70 -2.72 -13.07 19.43
N PHE A 71 -1.60 -12.38 19.16
CA PHE A 71 -1.46 -11.53 17.97
C PHE A 71 -1.66 -12.34 16.67
N ASP A 72 -1.07 -13.52 16.59
CA ASP A 72 -1.18 -14.39 15.41
C ASP A 72 -2.63 -14.86 15.20
N ASP A 73 -3.34 -15.16 16.27
CA ASP A 73 -4.75 -15.55 16.22
C ASP A 73 -5.65 -14.38 15.79
N GLN A 74 -5.36 -13.17 16.28
CA GLN A 74 -6.04 -11.93 15.86
C GLN A 74 -5.83 -11.65 14.38
N LEU A 75 -4.58 -11.83 13.92
CA LEU A 75 -4.21 -11.66 12.53
C LEU A 75 -4.94 -12.67 11.65
N GLU A 76 -4.89 -13.96 11.99
CA GLU A 76 -5.59 -15.01 11.24
C GLU A 76 -7.10 -14.77 11.21
N TYR A 77 -7.71 -14.44 12.34
CA TYR A 77 -9.14 -14.14 12.44
C TYR A 77 -9.53 -13.00 11.50
N SER A 78 -8.74 -11.93 11.44
CA SER A 78 -9.01 -10.75 10.63
C SER A 78 -8.80 -10.96 9.14
N LEU A 79 -7.86 -11.83 8.74
CA LEU A 79 -7.55 -12.12 7.34
C LEU A 79 -8.49 -13.16 6.73
N ARG A 80 -8.99 -14.09 7.54
CA ARG A 80 -9.79 -15.24 7.11
C ARG A 80 -11.04 -14.88 6.30
N PRO A 81 -11.88 -13.89 6.69
CA PRO A 81 -13.08 -13.51 5.94
C PRO A 81 -12.79 -13.02 4.52
N TYR A 82 -11.59 -12.49 4.29
CA TYR A 82 -11.16 -11.92 3.02
C TYR A 82 -10.30 -12.88 2.18
N GLY A 83 -10.04 -14.08 2.71
CA GLY A 83 -9.17 -15.06 2.06
C GLY A 83 -7.74 -14.55 1.85
N LEU A 84 -7.29 -13.59 2.66
CA LEU A 84 -5.91 -13.15 2.66
C LEU A 84 -5.04 -14.15 3.42
N MET A 85 -3.84 -14.35 2.93
CA MET A 85 -2.81 -15.13 3.59
C MET A 85 -1.65 -14.24 3.99
N CYS A 86 -1.02 -14.55 5.11
CA CYS A 86 0.22 -13.92 5.53
C CYS A 86 1.36 -14.93 5.47
N ARG A 87 2.56 -14.42 5.27
CA ARG A 87 3.80 -15.17 5.30
C ARG A 87 4.85 -14.37 6.04
N ASN A 88 5.57 -15.04 6.93
CA ASN A 88 6.75 -14.45 7.56
C ASN A 88 7.86 -14.30 6.51
N ILE A 89 8.48 -13.13 6.47
CA ILE A 89 9.56 -12.77 5.57
C ILE A 89 10.69 -12.12 6.35
N GLU A 90 11.89 -12.23 5.85
CA GLU A 90 13.04 -11.47 6.32
C GLU A 90 13.26 -10.29 5.37
N LEU A 91 13.31 -9.08 5.94
CA LEU A 91 13.47 -7.85 5.17
C LEU A 91 14.92 -7.71 4.70
N PRO A 92 15.17 -7.64 3.36
CA PRO A 92 16.52 -7.47 2.82
C PRO A 92 17.08 -6.08 3.12
N GLU A 93 18.36 -5.88 2.83
CA GLU A 93 18.92 -4.53 2.88
C GLU A 93 18.19 -3.60 1.90
N HIS A 94 17.91 -2.37 2.36
CA HIS A 94 17.23 -1.34 1.58
C HIS A 94 15.77 -1.67 1.16
N TRP A 95 15.13 -2.63 1.86
CA TRP A 95 13.74 -3.04 1.63
C TRP A 95 12.73 -1.87 1.50
N TYR A 96 13.04 -0.74 2.12
CA TYR A 96 12.18 0.45 2.14
C TYR A 96 12.16 1.24 0.82
N VAL A 97 13.05 0.93 -0.13
CA VAL A 97 13.15 1.62 -1.43
C VAL A 97 12.09 1.09 -2.38
N ASP A 98 11.97 -0.24 -2.47
CA ASP A 98 11.07 -0.93 -3.39
C ASP A 98 9.86 -1.48 -2.62
N ALA A 99 8.70 -0.88 -2.82
CA ALA A 99 7.48 -1.23 -2.12
C ALA A 99 6.60 -2.15 -2.97
N TYR A 100 6.57 -3.45 -2.65
CA TYR A 100 5.79 -4.45 -3.38
C TYR A 100 4.41 -4.77 -2.79
N GLY A 101 4.08 -4.26 -1.63
CA GLY A 101 2.79 -4.50 -0.97
C GLY A 101 2.81 -4.10 0.49
N PRO A 102 1.67 -4.12 1.18
CA PRO A 102 1.62 -3.86 2.61
C PRO A 102 2.40 -4.91 3.38
N ILE A 103 3.16 -4.47 4.37
CA ILE A 103 3.96 -5.29 5.28
C ILE A 103 3.58 -4.93 6.70
N LEU A 104 3.55 -5.90 7.60
CA LEU A 104 3.43 -5.66 9.02
C LEU A 104 4.76 -6.01 9.66
N ALA A 105 5.42 -5.01 10.21
CA ALA A 105 6.70 -5.16 10.88
C ALA A 105 6.57 -4.85 12.38
N PHE A 106 7.57 -5.23 13.16
CA PHE A 106 7.62 -4.98 14.58
C PHE A 106 8.73 -4.01 14.93
N THR A 107 8.48 -3.13 15.88
CA THR A 107 9.52 -2.24 16.42
C THR A 107 10.54 -3.04 17.21
N LYS A 108 11.82 -2.66 17.15
CA LYS A 108 12.90 -3.35 17.90
C LYS A 108 12.77 -3.14 19.40
N LYS A 109 12.34 -1.96 19.83
CA LYS A 109 12.33 -1.55 21.23
C LYS A 109 11.20 -2.22 22.01
N ASP A 110 9.96 -2.05 21.54
CA ASP A 110 8.77 -2.43 22.31
C ASP A 110 8.00 -3.59 21.68
N ASN A 111 8.49 -4.14 20.55
CA ASN A 111 7.86 -5.22 19.79
C ASN A 111 6.43 -4.90 19.32
N ILE A 112 6.15 -3.62 19.10
CA ILE A 112 4.85 -3.12 18.68
C ILE A 112 4.66 -3.41 17.18
N PRO A 113 3.51 -4.00 16.76
CA PRO A 113 3.20 -4.20 15.36
C PRO A 113 2.86 -2.88 14.67
N VAL A 114 3.44 -2.64 13.52
CA VAL A 114 3.25 -1.43 12.72
C VAL A 114 2.98 -1.80 11.27
N ALA A 115 1.91 -1.25 10.71
CA ALA A 115 1.58 -1.42 9.30
C ALA A 115 2.45 -0.50 8.43
N LEU A 116 3.22 -1.10 7.53
CA LEU A 116 4.04 -0.44 6.54
C LEU A 116 3.29 -0.46 5.20
N ILE A 117 2.83 0.70 4.76
CA ILE A 117 1.98 0.80 3.57
C ILE A 117 2.80 1.40 2.43
N PRO A 118 2.79 0.77 1.22
CA PRO A 118 3.52 1.28 0.08
C PRO A 118 3.04 2.66 -0.34
N GLY A 119 3.98 3.52 -0.69
CA GLY A 119 3.72 4.84 -1.24
C GLY A 119 3.21 4.77 -2.67
N VAL A 120 2.63 5.87 -3.16
CA VAL A 120 2.10 5.95 -4.53
C VAL A 120 3.22 5.95 -5.57
N VAL A 121 4.38 6.53 -5.26
CA VAL A 121 5.51 6.67 -6.18
C VAL A 121 6.65 5.72 -5.81
N SER A 122 7.06 5.71 -4.55
CA SER A 122 8.14 4.84 -4.06
C SER A 122 8.20 4.81 -2.53
N GLY A 123 8.72 3.71 -2.00
CA GLY A 123 9.00 3.52 -0.59
C GLY A 123 7.76 3.24 0.26
N TYR A 124 7.98 3.10 1.54
CA TYR A 124 6.96 2.80 2.54
C TYR A 124 6.66 3.99 3.44
N PHE A 125 5.44 3.99 3.96
CA PHE A 125 4.99 4.88 5.02
C PHE A 125 4.44 4.06 6.17
N PHE A 126 4.60 4.54 7.38
CA PHE A 126 3.92 4.01 8.55
C PHE A 126 3.18 5.15 9.27
N LYS A 127 2.21 4.76 10.06
CA LYS A 127 1.50 5.66 10.94
C LYS A 127 2.10 5.51 12.33
N ASP A 128 2.57 6.61 12.88
CA ASP A 128 3.12 6.63 14.22
C ASP A 128 2.01 6.27 15.22
N PRO A 129 2.20 5.26 16.07
CA PRO A 129 1.18 4.87 17.06
C PRO A 129 0.81 5.99 18.01
N ASP A 130 1.78 6.80 18.43
CA ASP A 130 1.59 7.83 19.44
C ASP A 130 0.96 9.11 18.88
N THR A 131 1.44 9.57 17.71
CA THR A 131 1.01 10.85 17.13
C THR A 131 -0.04 10.70 16.03
N GLY A 132 -0.23 9.50 15.51
CA GLY A 132 -1.09 9.23 14.35
C GLY A 132 -0.57 9.82 13.04
N ALA A 133 0.61 10.43 13.03
CA ALA A 133 1.20 11.05 11.86
C ALA A 133 1.71 10.01 10.84
N ARG A 134 1.54 10.32 9.55
CA ARG A 134 2.07 9.46 8.47
C ARG A 134 3.52 9.83 8.18
N ILE A 135 4.43 8.92 8.49
CA ILE A 135 5.88 9.13 8.36
C ILE A 135 6.42 8.28 7.22
N LYS A 136 7.22 8.90 6.33
CA LYS A 136 7.92 8.17 5.26
C LYS A 136 9.12 7.44 5.84
N ILE A 137 9.28 6.17 5.45
CA ILE A 137 10.42 5.36 5.87
C ILE A 137 11.66 5.77 5.07
N ASN A 138 12.73 5.99 5.81
CA ASN A 138 14.07 6.27 5.30
C ASN A 138 15.08 5.33 5.99
N SER A 139 16.35 5.42 5.65
CA SER A 139 17.40 4.57 6.22
C SER A 139 17.47 4.61 7.75
N ARG A 140 17.19 5.75 8.38
CA ARG A 140 17.19 5.89 9.85
C ARG A 140 15.95 5.23 10.47
N SER A 141 14.76 5.50 9.93
CA SER A 141 13.53 4.92 10.46
C SER A 141 13.42 3.42 10.16
N ALA A 142 13.99 2.93 9.06
CA ALA A 142 14.06 1.51 8.75
C ALA A 142 14.83 0.71 9.83
N SER A 143 15.84 1.30 10.44
CA SER A 143 16.62 0.66 11.53
C SER A 143 15.85 0.44 12.83
N LEU A 144 14.69 1.11 13.00
CA LEU A 144 13.80 0.95 14.16
C LEU A 144 13.00 -0.34 14.12
N PHE A 145 12.85 -0.95 12.94
CA PHE A 145 12.07 -2.17 12.76
C PHE A 145 12.94 -3.41 12.81
N LYS A 146 12.35 -4.54 13.25
CA LYS A 146 12.97 -5.85 13.17
C LYS A 146 13.11 -6.28 11.72
N LEU A 147 14.00 -7.21 11.42
CA LEU A 147 14.15 -7.78 10.09
C LEU A 147 13.01 -8.75 9.75
N GLU A 148 12.41 -9.37 10.77
CA GLU A 148 11.25 -10.25 10.60
C GLU A 148 9.97 -9.42 10.45
N ALA A 149 9.20 -9.74 9.42
CA ALA A 149 7.95 -9.05 9.10
C ALA A 149 6.96 -10.02 8.43
N TYR A 150 5.67 -9.67 8.45
CA TYR A 150 4.64 -10.39 7.72
C TYR A 150 4.31 -9.67 6.41
N CYS A 151 4.35 -10.40 5.30
CA CYS A 151 3.78 -9.94 4.03
C CYS A 151 2.42 -10.60 3.78
N PHE A 152 1.57 -9.90 3.06
CA PHE A 152 0.19 -10.29 2.79
C PHE A 152 -0.03 -10.48 1.31
N TYR A 153 -0.77 -11.53 0.94
CA TYR A 153 -1.10 -11.81 -0.44
C TYR A 153 -2.45 -12.53 -0.57
N ARG A 154 -3.05 -12.41 -1.74
CA ARG A 154 -4.23 -13.21 -2.09
C ARG A 154 -3.74 -14.52 -2.71
N PRO A 155 -4.11 -15.68 -2.16
CA PRO A 155 -3.74 -16.94 -2.78
C PRO A 155 -4.46 -17.10 -4.12
N LEU A 156 -3.83 -17.83 -5.03
CA LEU A 156 -4.49 -18.27 -6.26
C LEU A 156 -5.62 -19.26 -5.93
N PRO A 157 -6.75 -19.22 -6.66
CA PRO A 157 -7.85 -20.15 -6.42
C PRO A 157 -7.41 -21.60 -6.62
N LEU A 158 -7.86 -22.49 -5.70
CA LEU A 158 -7.55 -23.92 -5.68
C LEU A 158 -8.32 -24.67 -6.76
N LYS A 159 -8.11 -24.31 -8.03
CA LYS A 159 -8.69 -24.99 -9.20
C LYS A 159 -7.66 -25.11 -10.32
N LYS A 160 -7.92 -25.93 -11.32
CA LYS A 160 -7.09 -25.94 -12.53
C LYS A 160 -7.16 -24.57 -13.19
N LEU A 161 -6.05 -23.84 -13.14
CA LEU A 161 -5.94 -22.47 -13.66
C LEU A 161 -5.92 -22.48 -15.18
N LYS A 162 -6.78 -21.66 -15.77
CA LYS A 162 -6.74 -21.31 -17.19
C LYS A 162 -6.07 -19.95 -17.36
N ILE A 163 -5.59 -19.66 -18.57
CA ILE A 163 -4.98 -18.35 -18.89
C ILE A 163 -5.92 -17.20 -18.55
N ALA A 164 -7.23 -17.36 -18.77
CA ALA A 164 -8.24 -16.38 -18.41
C ALA A 164 -8.28 -16.11 -16.88
N ASP A 165 -8.11 -17.14 -16.05
CA ASP A 165 -8.08 -17.01 -14.59
C ASP A 165 -6.84 -16.21 -14.13
N LEU A 166 -5.68 -16.42 -14.78
CA LEU A 166 -4.46 -15.65 -14.53
C LEU A 166 -4.62 -14.20 -14.92
N LEU A 167 -5.25 -13.91 -16.04
CA LEU A 167 -5.52 -12.51 -16.47
C LEU A 167 -6.48 -11.82 -15.49
N LEU A 168 -7.52 -12.51 -15.03
CA LEU A 168 -8.43 -11.98 -14.00
C LEU A 168 -7.71 -11.74 -12.68
N TYR A 169 -6.81 -12.65 -12.28
CA TYR A 169 -6.00 -12.50 -11.08
C TYR A 169 -5.04 -11.31 -11.22
N MET A 170 -4.33 -11.18 -12.33
CA MET A 170 -3.47 -10.01 -12.62
C MET A 170 -4.26 -8.71 -12.50
N ARG A 171 -5.46 -8.66 -13.11
CA ARG A 171 -6.34 -7.48 -13.01
C ARG A 171 -6.72 -7.15 -11.55
N SER A 172 -6.89 -8.16 -10.69
CA SER A 172 -7.20 -7.94 -9.27
C SER A 172 -6.01 -7.46 -8.45
N CYS A 173 -4.79 -7.72 -8.91
CA CYS A 173 -3.56 -7.31 -8.25
C CYS A 173 -3.10 -5.90 -8.69
N ILE A 174 -3.47 -5.46 -9.90
CA ILE A 174 -3.08 -4.15 -10.42
C ILE A 174 -4.05 -3.09 -9.90
N SER A 175 -3.51 -2.04 -9.30
CA SER A 175 -4.30 -0.91 -8.85
C SER A 175 -4.88 -0.13 -10.04
N SER A 176 -6.10 0.42 -9.87
CA SER A 176 -6.69 1.32 -10.88
C SER A 176 -5.80 2.55 -11.17
N LYS A 177 -4.96 2.95 -10.21
CA LYS A 177 -4.00 4.05 -10.38
C LYS A 177 -2.87 3.67 -11.33
N ASP A 178 -2.38 2.43 -11.26
CA ASP A 178 -1.32 1.94 -12.14
C ASP A 178 -1.83 1.86 -13.58
N ILE A 179 -3.06 1.36 -13.76
CA ILE A 179 -3.71 1.32 -15.08
C ILE A 179 -3.86 2.73 -15.65
N SER A 180 -4.32 3.70 -14.85
CA SER A 180 -4.44 5.08 -15.31
C SER A 180 -3.09 5.71 -15.64
N GLY A 181 -2.05 5.40 -14.88
CA GLY A 181 -0.67 5.83 -15.16
C GLY A 181 -0.17 5.32 -16.51
N ILE A 182 -0.35 4.03 -16.78
CA ILE A 182 0.03 3.39 -18.06
C ILE A 182 -0.73 4.04 -19.22
N VAL A 183 -2.05 4.24 -19.09
CA VAL A 183 -2.87 4.87 -20.13
C VAL A 183 -2.40 6.29 -20.42
N ILE A 184 -2.16 7.10 -19.40
CA ILE A 184 -1.67 8.48 -19.56
C ILE A 184 -0.29 8.47 -20.22
N ALA A 185 0.64 7.63 -19.77
CA ALA A 185 1.97 7.51 -20.36
C ALA A 185 1.90 7.12 -21.84
N THR A 186 1.01 6.18 -22.19
CA THR A 186 0.81 5.74 -23.59
C THR A 186 0.25 6.88 -24.45
N ILE A 187 -0.71 7.66 -23.95
CA ILE A 187 -1.25 8.82 -24.66
C ILE A 187 -0.15 9.85 -24.92
N ILE A 188 0.66 10.19 -23.91
CA ILE A 188 1.77 11.13 -24.05
C ILE A 188 2.79 10.62 -25.07
N ALA A 189 3.20 9.35 -24.98
CA ALA A 189 4.13 8.74 -25.93
C ALA A 189 3.59 8.79 -27.37
N THR A 190 2.31 8.53 -27.57
CA THR A 190 1.64 8.59 -28.88
C THR A 190 1.61 10.01 -29.41
N MET A 191 1.29 11.01 -28.57
CA MET A 191 1.29 12.43 -28.98
C MET A 191 2.70 12.90 -29.40
N VAL A 192 3.73 12.52 -28.60
CA VAL A 192 5.12 12.83 -28.93
C VAL A 192 5.56 12.14 -30.23
N GLY A 193 5.17 10.86 -30.41
CA GLY A 193 5.44 10.11 -31.64
C GLY A 193 4.82 10.73 -32.90
N ALA A 194 3.63 11.30 -32.78
CA ALA A 194 2.95 11.98 -33.89
C ALA A 194 3.63 13.27 -34.37
N LEU A 195 4.59 13.81 -33.61
CA LEU A 195 5.41 14.94 -34.03
C LEU A 195 6.49 14.53 -35.07
N MET A 196 6.95 13.27 -35.05
CA MET A 196 8.02 12.77 -35.92
C MET A 196 7.71 12.96 -37.40
N PRO A 197 6.55 12.54 -37.95
CA PRO A 197 6.22 12.76 -39.36
C PRO A 197 6.15 14.25 -39.74
N ARG A 198 5.71 15.11 -38.83
CA ARG A 198 5.65 16.56 -39.07
C ARG A 198 7.03 17.16 -39.15
N LEU A 199 7.92 16.80 -38.22
CA LEU A 199 9.33 17.26 -38.24
C LEU A 199 10.06 16.77 -39.50
N SER A 200 9.86 15.50 -39.87
CA SER A 200 10.45 14.94 -41.11
C SER A 200 9.97 15.67 -42.36
N LYS A 201 8.66 16.01 -42.42
CA LYS A 201 8.09 16.78 -43.52
C LYS A 201 8.70 18.21 -43.64
N VAL A 202 8.88 18.88 -42.49
CA VAL A 202 9.51 20.21 -42.46
C VAL A 202 10.99 20.13 -42.85
N LEU A 203 11.67 19.08 -42.41
CA LEU A 203 13.09 18.85 -42.72
C LEU A 203 13.30 18.64 -44.23
N THR A 204 12.55 17.70 -44.84
CA THR A 204 12.72 17.33 -46.26
C THR A 204 12.15 18.36 -47.23
N GLY A 205 11.22 19.21 -46.79
CA GLY A 205 10.64 20.27 -47.59
C GLY A 205 11.41 21.59 -47.48
N PRO A 206 10.91 22.55 -46.71
CA PRO A 206 11.38 23.94 -46.73
C PRO A 206 12.81 24.12 -46.18
N VAL A 207 13.30 23.20 -45.32
CA VAL A 207 14.63 23.34 -44.70
C VAL A 207 15.73 22.95 -45.66
N ILE A 208 15.65 21.78 -46.28
CA ILE A 208 16.64 21.29 -47.24
C ILE A 208 16.58 22.15 -48.52
N SER A 209 15.40 22.41 -49.06
CA SER A 209 15.22 23.21 -50.26
C SER A 209 15.64 24.68 -50.09
N GLY A 210 15.54 25.23 -48.87
CA GLY A 210 15.90 26.60 -48.55
C GLY A 210 17.36 26.80 -48.12
N GLY A 211 18.16 25.74 -48.03
CA GLY A 211 19.59 25.80 -47.64
C GLY A 211 19.86 26.34 -46.22
N ARG A 212 18.85 26.29 -45.34
CA ARG A 212 18.95 26.85 -43.97
C ARG A 212 19.59 25.86 -43.00
N THR A 213 20.90 25.97 -42.86
CA THR A 213 21.73 25.10 -42.01
C THR A 213 21.35 25.19 -40.53
N ASP A 214 21.00 26.39 -40.04
CA ASP A 214 20.58 26.59 -38.64
C ASP A 214 19.28 25.81 -38.30
N ALA A 215 18.31 25.85 -39.20
CA ALA A 215 17.06 25.14 -39.06
C ALA A 215 17.26 23.60 -39.16
N LEU A 216 18.21 23.15 -39.98
CA LEU A 216 18.57 21.74 -40.11
C LEU A 216 19.15 21.19 -38.84
N ILE A 217 20.08 21.90 -38.20
CA ILE A 217 20.66 21.51 -36.90
C ILE A 217 19.60 21.47 -35.81
N ALA A 218 18.76 22.51 -35.71
CA ALA A 218 17.70 22.59 -34.68
C ALA A 218 16.68 21.44 -34.81
N ILE A 219 16.24 21.11 -36.04
CA ILE A 219 15.29 19.99 -36.25
C ILE A 219 15.99 18.66 -36.01
N GLY A 220 17.25 18.49 -36.38
CA GLY A 220 18.03 17.29 -36.11
C GLY A 220 18.13 17.00 -34.61
N ILE A 221 18.48 18.00 -33.80
CA ILE A 221 18.52 17.89 -32.34
C ILE A 221 17.13 17.54 -31.77
N SER A 222 16.06 18.18 -32.31
CA SER A 222 14.70 17.91 -31.89
C SER A 222 14.29 16.45 -32.16
N ILE A 223 14.62 15.91 -33.31
CA ILE A 223 14.34 14.50 -33.66
C ILE A 223 15.07 13.55 -32.71
N VAL A 224 16.36 13.79 -32.46
CA VAL A 224 17.13 12.97 -31.50
C VAL A 224 16.52 13.03 -30.08
N SER A 225 16.18 14.22 -29.60
CA SER A 225 15.58 14.41 -28.30
C SER A 225 14.22 13.69 -28.17
N ILE A 226 13.38 13.77 -29.19
CA ILE A 226 12.08 13.06 -29.21
C ILE A 226 12.28 11.56 -29.22
N THR A 227 13.23 11.05 -30.05
CA THR A 227 13.51 9.61 -30.09
C THR A 227 14.01 9.09 -28.75
N PHE A 228 14.92 9.83 -28.12
CA PHE A 228 15.40 9.49 -26.77
C PHE A 228 14.27 9.48 -25.72
N SER A 229 13.41 10.50 -25.76
CA SER A 229 12.24 10.55 -24.86
C SER A 229 11.29 9.37 -25.06
N MET A 230 11.03 8.97 -26.32
CA MET A 230 10.20 7.80 -26.62
C MET A 230 10.80 6.49 -26.09
N GLN A 231 12.13 6.33 -26.18
CA GLN A 231 12.83 5.15 -25.61
C GLN A 231 12.70 5.11 -24.09
N MET A 232 12.82 6.25 -23.43
CA MET A 232 12.65 6.35 -21.97
C MET A 232 11.23 5.95 -21.52
N PHE A 233 10.19 6.41 -22.24
CA PHE A 233 8.80 6.03 -21.94
C PHE A 233 8.49 4.56 -22.24
N GLY A 234 9.19 3.95 -23.20
CA GLY A 234 9.04 2.53 -23.53
C GLY A 234 9.76 1.58 -22.55
N SER A 235 10.62 2.10 -21.66
CA SER A 235 11.33 1.34 -20.63
C SER A 235 10.58 1.27 -19.28
N ILE A 236 9.50 2.01 -19.14
CA ILE A 236 8.62 2.03 -17.95
C ILE A 236 7.53 0.99 -18.10
#